data_f79147ac6a52a0cb57eaf78698e88365
#
_entry.id   f79147ac6a52a0cb57eaf78698e88365
#
_cell.length_a   1.000
_cell.length_b   1.000
_cell.length_c   1.000
_cell.angle_alpha   90.00
_cell.angle_beta   90.00
_cell.angle_gamma   90.00
#
_symmetry.space_group_name_H-M   'P 1'
#
loop_
_entity.id
_entity.type
_entity.pdbx_description
1 polymer ?
#
loop_
_entity_poly.entity_id
_entity_poly.type
_entity_poly.pdbx_seq_one_letter_code
_entity_poly.pdbx_strand_id
1 'polypeptide(L)'
;MTEPAPSAARVRRALRWSLLLNGLFLVVEAVVGFWTGSLALLSDAAHMVSDVSALALALVVAELARRPASRGRTFGLVRAEVLGAFANALLLGGACVLLLNQAVHRLWSGQAEFHAEPVLLVGALGLVINLGSAWVLHRSDRDNLNVRGALAHMLADALGSLGAIVSAALAAGFGLHAADPLISLLICALILASTWGVLRDSTRVLLDFAPADVPQERVEAALRGLVGVHTVHELHYWSTGSRTILTAHLVPDPGVDPSDLLARAEHELRDHLGIHHTTIQVDPPAGECSQAACPLFTDEAPNPHAHHRHH
;
A
#
# COMPACT_ATOMS: atom_id res chain seq x y z
N MET A 1 5.89 1.95 -27.50
CA MET A 1 6.24 1.03 -26.38
C MET A 1 7.19 1.80 -25.50
N THR A 2 6.69 2.44 -24.42
CA THR A 2 7.53 3.12 -23.43
C THR A 2 8.20 2.06 -22.57
N GLU A 3 9.53 2.07 -22.49
CA GLU A 3 10.26 1.25 -21.53
C GLU A 3 9.70 1.49 -20.12
N PRO A 4 9.47 0.43 -19.33
CA PRO A 4 8.99 0.58 -17.97
C PRO A 4 10.00 1.41 -17.17
N ALA A 5 9.50 2.36 -16.39
CA ALA A 5 10.34 3.15 -15.50
C ALA A 5 11.32 2.24 -14.73
N PRO A 6 12.60 2.61 -14.59
CA PRO A 6 13.64 1.75 -13.99
C PRO A 6 13.31 1.26 -12.57
N SER A 7 12.39 1.93 -11.87
CA SER A 7 11.83 1.53 -10.57
C SER A 7 10.97 0.26 -10.68
N ALA A 8 10.04 0.18 -11.62
CA ALA A 8 9.12 -0.95 -11.77
C ALA A 8 9.83 -2.28 -12.10
N ALA A 9 10.92 -2.24 -12.89
CA ALA A 9 11.73 -3.42 -13.19
C ALA A 9 12.50 -3.92 -11.95
N ARG A 10 12.98 -2.99 -11.11
CA ARG A 10 13.66 -3.32 -9.84
C ARG A 10 12.71 -3.96 -8.84
N VAL A 11 11.51 -3.38 -8.67
CA VAL A 11 10.45 -3.92 -7.80
C VAL A 11 10.13 -5.38 -8.14
N ARG A 12 9.86 -5.67 -9.41
CA ARG A 12 9.54 -7.04 -9.84
C ARG A 12 10.69 -8.00 -9.64
N ARG A 13 11.92 -7.56 -9.90
CA ARG A 13 13.10 -8.41 -9.67
C ARG A 13 13.22 -8.73 -8.18
N ALA A 14 13.01 -7.76 -7.31
CA ALA A 14 13.01 -7.95 -5.87
C ALA A 14 11.93 -8.94 -5.43
N LEU A 15 10.67 -8.73 -5.86
CA LEU A 15 9.55 -9.64 -5.55
C LEU A 15 9.78 -11.07 -6.08
N ARG A 16 10.35 -11.22 -7.29
CA ARG A 16 10.69 -12.54 -7.84
C ARG A 16 11.75 -13.27 -7.02
N TRP A 17 12.81 -12.57 -6.63
CA TRP A 17 13.86 -13.16 -5.79
C TRP A 17 13.32 -13.53 -4.41
N SER A 18 12.55 -12.67 -3.77
CA SER A 18 11.90 -12.98 -2.49
C SER A 18 10.96 -14.17 -2.60
N LEU A 19 10.13 -14.22 -3.64
CA LEU A 19 9.22 -15.35 -3.91
C LEU A 19 9.99 -16.67 -4.14
N LEU A 20 11.08 -16.64 -4.91
CA LEU A 20 11.91 -17.82 -5.17
C LEU A 20 12.58 -18.33 -3.89
N LEU A 21 13.15 -17.44 -3.08
CA LEU A 21 13.82 -17.82 -1.83
C LEU A 21 12.84 -18.43 -0.83
N ASN A 22 11.71 -17.76 -0.59
CA ASN A 22 10.69 -18.25 0.34
C ASN A 22 10.00 -19.51 -0.19
N GLY A 23 9.72 -19.57 -1.50
CA GLY A 23 9.15 -20.78 -2.12
C GLY A 23 10.08 -21.99 -2.07
N LEU A 24 11.38 -21.80 -2.28
CA LEU A 24 12.37 -22.88 -2.15
C LEU A 24 12.46 -23.35 -0.69
N PHE A 25 12.46 -22.43 0.26
CA PHE A 25 12.50 -22.76 1.68
C PHE A 25 11.25 -23.54 2.11
N LEU A 26 10.06 -23.11 1.72
CA LEU A 26 8.80 -23.84 1.90
C LEU A 26 8.90 -25.29 1.41
N VAL A 27 9.44 -25.50 0.20
CA VAL A 27 9.60 -26.86 -0.37
C VAL A 27 10.56 -27.70 0.47
N VAL A 28 11.69 -27.13 0.90
CA VAL A 28 12.67 -27.82 1.75
C VAL A 28 12.04 -28.21 3.08
N GLU A 29 11.32 -27.30 3.75
CA GLU A 29 10.65 -27.57 5.01
C GLU A 29 9.56 -28.64 4.90
N ALA A 30 8.73 -28.56 3.86
CA ALA A 30 7.68 -29.55 3.61
C ALA A 30 8.27 -30.94 3.35
N VAL A 31 9.33 -31.05 2.53
CA VAL A 31 9.99 -32.32 2.23
C VAL A 31 10.67 -32.90 3.46
N VAL A 32 11.44 -32.09 4.19
CA VAL A 32 12.12 -32.54 5.41
C VAL A 32 11.10 -32.90 6.49
N GLY A 33 10.08 -32.07 6.68
CA GLY A 33 8.99 -32.34 7.63
C GLY A 33 8.25 -33.65 7.36
N PHE A 34 7.99 -33.96 6.07
CA PHE A 34 7.38 -35.22 5.66
C PHE A 34 8.30 -36.43 5.91
N TRP A 35 9.59 -36.33 5.53
CA TRP A 35 10.54 -37.42 5.73
C TRP A 35 10.83 -37.71 7.20
N THR A 36 10.93 -36.69 8.03
CA THR A 36 11.20 -36.81 9.46
C THR A 36 9.97 -37.09 10.30
N GLY A 37 8.77 -36.94 9.73
CA GLY A 37 7.49 -36.99 10.47
C GLY A 37 7.33 -35.85 11.47
N SER A 38 8.08 -34.74 11.30
CA SER A 38 8.04 -33.59 12.21
C SER A 38 6.81 -32.73 11.97
N LEU A 39 5.85 -32.81 12.89
CA LEU A 39 4.66 -31.94 12.84
C LEU A 39 5.02 -30.44 12.98
N ALA A 40 6.09 -30.12 13.69
CA ALA A 40 6.55 -28.73 13.82
C ALA A 40 6.98 -28.15 12.47
N LEU A 41 7.79 -28.88 11.69
CA LEU A 41 8.20 -28.44 10.34
C LEU A 41 7.02 -28.38 9.37
N LEU A 42 6.08 -29.34 9.44
CA LEU A 42 4.88 -29.32 8.60
C LEU A 42 3.95 -28.16 8.94
N SER A 43 3.85 -27.80 10.24
CA SER A 43 3.08 -26.65 10.68
C SER A 43 3.71 -25.33 10.19
N ASP A 44 5.04 -25.22 10.24
CA ASP A 44 5.77 -24.06 9.75
C ASP A 44 5.67 -23.94 8.23
N ALA A 45 5.84 -25.05 7.50
CA ALA A 45 5.58 -25.08 6.05
C ALA A 45 4.15 -24.64 5.69
N ALA A 46 3.13 -25.05 6.48
CA ALA A 46 1.75 -24.60 6.27
C ALA A 46 1.60 -23.08 6.49
N HIS A 47 2.32 -22.49 7.44
CA HIS A 47 2.37 -21.05 7.65
C HIS A 47 3.04 -20.34 6.45
N MET A 48 4.18 -20.87 5.99
CA MET A 48 4.89 -20.34 4.83
C MET A 48 4.11 -20.38 3.51
N VAL A 49 3.10 -21.25 3.37
CA VAL A 49 2.17 -21.19 2.21
C VAL A 49 1.46 -19.83 2.16
N SER A 50 1.05 -19.28 3.31
CA SER A 50 0.45 -17.94 3.38
C SER A 50 1.43 -16.86 2.94
N ASP A 51 2.69 -16.94 3.37
CA ASP A 51 3.74 -15.97 3.10
C ASP A 51 4.12 -15.95 1.61
N VAL A 52 4.32 -17.14 1.02
CA VAL A 52 4.56 -17.32 -0.41
C VAL A 52 3.37 -16.82 -1.23
N SER A 53 2.14 -17.04 -0.76
CA SER A 53 0.92 -16.54 -1.42
C SER A 53 0.84 -15.01 -1.40
N ALA A 54 1.24 -14.36 -0.30
CA ALA A 54 1.29 -12.90 -0.19
C ALA A 54 2.33 -12.30 -1.16
N LEU A 55 3.53 -12.90 -1.26
CA LEU A 55 4.55 -12.49 -2.24
C LEU A 55 4.11 -12.73 -3.68
N ALA A 56 3.46 -13.87 -3.95
CA ALA A 56 2.89 -14.17 -5.27
C ALA A 56 1.81 -13.15 -5.64
N LEU A 57 0.91 -12.80 -4.72
CA LEU A 57 -0.08 -11.74 -4.92
C LEU A 57 0.59 -10.41 -5.26
N ALA A 58 1.60 -9.99 -4.51
CA ALA A 58 2.34 -8.75 -4.77
C ALA A 58 2.98 -8.76 -6.17
N LEU A 59 3.55 -9.89 -6.60
CA LEU A 59 4.13 -10.03 -7.94
C LEU A 59 3.06 -9.98 -9.05
N VAL A 60 1.95 -10.69 -8.88
CA VAL A 60 0.82 -10.68 -9.83
C VAL A 60 0.28 -9.26 -9.99
N VAL A 61 0.10 -8.55 -8.89
CA VAL A 61 -0.36 -7.17 -8.87
C VAL A 61 0.61 -6.23 -9.59
N ALA A 62 1.93 -6.38 -9.35
CA ALA A 62 2.96 -5.61 -10.04
C ALA A 62 2.99 -5.88 -11.57
N GLU A 63 2.65 -7.09 -12.01
CA GLU A 63 2.49 -7.39 -13.43
C GLU A 63 1.15 -6.86 -14.00
N LEU A 64 0.06 -6.89 -13.23
CA LEU A 64 -1.23 -6.33 -13.64
C LEU A 64 -1.17 -4.81 -13.83
N ALA A 65 -0.48 -4.11 -12.93
CA ALA A 65 -0.32 -2.65 -12.98
C ALA A 65 0.40 -2.17 -14.25
N ARG A 66 1.18 -3.05 -14.91
CA ARG A 66 1.85 -2.75 -16.19
C ARG A 66 0.95 -2.82 -17.43
N ARG A 67 -0.23 -3.39 -17.30
CA ARG A 67 -1.12 -3.52 -18.45
C ARG A 67 -1.51 -2.13 -18.95
N PRO A 68 -1.30 -1.85 -20.25
CA PRO A 68 -1.57 -0.54 -20.80
C PRO A 68 -3.06 -0.19 -20.70
N ALA A 69 -3.34 1.09 -20.76
CA ALA A 69 -4.69 1.59 -20.91
C ALA A 69 -5.39 0.95 -22.11
N SER A 70 -6.68 0.73 -22.00
CA SER A 70 -7.54 0.18 -23.02
C SER A 70 -8.89 0.89 -23.02
N ARG A 71 -9.76 0.62 -24.03
CA ARG A 71 -11.07 1.28 -24.13
C ARG A 71 -11.93 1.16 -22.86
N GLY A 72 -11.86 0.02 -22.14
CA GLY A 72 -12.60 -0.19 -20.89
C GLY A 72 -11.79 0.15 -19.62
N ARG A 73 -10.52 0.54 -19.75
CA ARG A 73 -9.60 0.83 -18.64
C ARG A 73 -8.68 1.97 -19.02
N THR A 74 -9.22 3.17 -19.08
CA THR A 74 -8.54 4.34 -19.64
C THR A 74 -7.29 4.73 -18.87
N PHE A 75 -7.25 4.53 -17.55
CA PHE A 75 -6.07 4.70 -16.70
C PHE A 75 -5.20 3.43 -16.55
N GLY A 76 -5.54 2.33 -17.25
CA GLY A 76 -4.90 1.03 -17.06
C GLY A 76 -5.34 0.35 -15.76
N LEU A 77 -4.42 -0.38 -15.12
CA LEU A 77 -4.63 -1.06 -13.84
C LEU A 77 -3.70 -0.50 -12.74
N VAL A 78 -3.42 0.80 -12.77
CA VAL A 78 -2.47 1.43 -11.83
C VAL A 78 -2.89 1.21 -10.37
N ARG A 79 -4.19 1.27 -10.07
CA ARG A 79 -4.72 1.02 -8.72
C ARG A 79 -4.63 -0.44 -8.26
N ALA A 80 -4.25 -1.38 -9.13
CA ALA A 80 -4.05 -2.77 -8.72
C ALA A 80 -2.96 -2.89 -7.64
N GLU A 81 -1.89 -2.07 -7.70
CA GLU A 81 -0.84 -2.07 -6.67
C GLU A 81 -1.38 -1.64 -5.30
N VAL A 82 -2.27 -0.67 -5.27
CA VAL A 82 -2.93 -0.20 -4.05
C VAL A 82 -3.87 -1.27 -3.48
N LEU A 83 -4.67 -1.90 -4.36
CA LEU A 83 -5.57 -2.99 -3.97
C LEU A 83 -4.79 -4.20 -3.45
N GLY A 84 -3.64 -4.52 -4.07
CA GLY A 84 -2.75 -5.58 -3.61
C GLY A 84 -2.15 -5.29 -2.23
N ALA A 85 -1.68 -4.06 -2.00
CA ALA A 85 -1.19 -3.64 -0.69
C ALA A 85 -2.27 -3.69 0.38
N PHE A 86 -3.49 -3.24 0.06
CA PHE A 86 -4.66 -3.31 0.93
C PHE A 86 -5.01 -4.76 1.30
N ALA A 87 -5.10 -5.65 0.30
CA ALA A 87 -5.40 -7.08 0.52
C ALA A 87 -4.32 -7.75 1.37
N ASN A 88 -3.03 -7.46 1.11
CA ASN A 88 -1.92 -8.00 1.89
C ASN A 88 -1.95 -7.51 3.35
N ALA A 89 -2.28 -6.24 3.58
CA ALA A 89 -2.45 -5.69 4.92
C ALA A 89 -3.62 -6.36 5.69
N LEU A 90 -4.73 -6.66 5.01
CA LEU A 90 -5.85 -7.40 5.59
C LEU A 90 -5.48 -8.85 5.93
N LEU A 91 -4.76 -9.54 5.05
CA LEU A 91 -4.30 -10.91 5.30
C LEU A 91 -3.37 -10.95 6.51
N LEU A 92 -2.40 -10.05 6.60
CA LEU A 92 -1.47 -9.94 7.71
C LEU A 92 -2.19 -9.58 9.03
N GLY A 93 -3.14 -8.64 8.99
CA GLY A 93 -3.99 -8.32 10.14
C GLY A 93 -4.82 -9.51 10.61
N GLY A 94 -5.40 -10.27 9.68
CA GLY A 94 -6.13 -11.50 9.97
C GLY A 94 -5.25 -12.57 10.61
N ALA A 95 -4.04 -12.78 10.09
CA ALA A 95 -3.06 -13.70 10.68
C ALA A 95 -2.68 -13.29 12.12
N CYS A 96 -2.46 -11.99 12.37
CA CYS A 96 -2.21 -11.47 13.71
C CYS A 96 -3.37 -11.75 14.67
N VAL A 97 -4.63 -11.61 14.25
CA VAL A 97 -5.79 -11.92 15.10
C VAL A 97 -5.82 -13.40 15.48
N LEU A 98 -5.51 -14.31 14.55
CA LEU A 98 -5.41 -15.74 14.84
C LEU A 98 -4.29 -16.05 15.83
N LEU A 99 -3.10 -15.45 15.64
CA LEU A 99 -1.97 -15.61 16.57
C LEU A 99 -2.27 -15.05 17.96
N LEU A 100 -2.94 -13.89 18.06
CA LEU A 100 -3.39 -13.32 19.33
C LEU A 100 -4.33 -14.29 20.08
N ASN A 101 -5.30 -14.87 19.37
CA ASN A 101 -6.22 -15.85 19.97
C ASN A 101 -5.46 -17.08 20.48
N GLN A 102 -4.51 -17.61 19.71
CA GLN A 102 -3.67 -18.74 20.14
C GLN A 102 -2.79 -18.38 21.34
N ALA A 103 -2.15 -17.21 21.34
CA ALA A 103 -1.30 -16.77 22.44
C ALA A 103 -2.09 -16.61 23.75
N VAL A 104 -3.28 -15.99 23.68
CA VAL A 104 -4.19 -15.87 24.83
C VAL A 104 -4.65 -17.23 25.33
N HIS A 105 -5.02 -18.14 24.44
CA HIS A 105 -5.43 -19.49 24.81
C HIS A 105 -4.30 -20.28 25.51
N ARG A 106 -3.06 -20.19 25.01
CA ARG A 106 -1.89 -20.83 25.64
C ARG A 106 -1.59 -20.25 27.03
N LEU A 107 -1.73 -18.94 27.22
CA LEU A 107 -1.60 -18.34 28.56
C LEU A 107 -2.62 -18.86 29.57
N TRP A 108 -3.86 -19.10 29.14
CA TRP A 108 -4.92 -19.60 30.04
C TRP A 108 -4.83 -21.10 30.29
N SER A 109 -4.48 -21.90 29.27
CA SER A 109 -4.44 -23.36 29.42
C SER A 109 -3.18 -23.90 30.10
N GLY A 110 -2.14 -23.08 30.25
CA GLY A 110 -0.86 -23.49 30.82
C GLY A 110 -0.12 -24.56 30.01
N GLN A 111 -0.60 -24.90 28.82
CA GLN A 111 -0.03 -25.91 27.94
C GLN A 111 1.09 -25.26 27.07
N ALA A 112 2.33 -25.50 27.44
CA ALA A 112 3.49 -25.20 26.61
C ALA A 112 4.34 -26.48 26.51
N GLU A 113 3.92 -27.43 25.67
CA GLU A 113 4.87 -28.40 25.14
C GLU A 113 5.76 -27.68 24.09
N PHE A 114 6.99 -27.44 24.45
CA PHE A 114 7.92 -26.67 23.64
C PHE A 114 9.15 -27.52 23.31
N HIS A 115 9.31 -27.87 22.02
CA HIS A 115 10.50 -28.54 21.51
C HIS A 115 11.50 -27.49 21.01
N ALA A 116 12.46 -27.10 21.86
CA ALA A 116 13.36 -25.97 21.61
C ALA A 116 14.29 -26.15 20.40
N GLU A 117 14.86 -27.33 20.21
CA GLU A 117 15.87 -27.56 19.17
C GLU A 117 15.39 -27.37 17.73
N PRO A 118 14.24 -27.96 17.29
CA PRO A 118 13.75 -27.73 15.93
C PRO A 118 13.39 -26.26 15.68
N VAL A 119 12.81 -25.60 16.68
CA VAL A 119 12.39 -24.19 16.59
C VAL A 119 13.58 -23.24 16.45
N LEU A 120 14.69 -23.52 17.13
CA LEU A 120 15.89 -22.70 17.00
C LEU A 120 16.51 -22.82 15.61
N LEU A 121 16.60 -24.01 15.03
CA LEU A 121 17.18 -24.23 13.70
C LEU A 121 16.32 -23.63 12.59
N VAL A 122 15.03 -23.96 12.59
CA VAL A 122 14.07 -23.48 11.59
C VAL A 122 13.87 -21.96 11.71
N GLY A 123 13.70 -21.46 12.95
CA GLY A 123 13.58 -20.03 13.22
C GLY A 123 14.81 -19.24 12.78
N ALA A 124 16.03 -19.75 12.99
CA ALA A 124 17.24 -19.07 12.52
C ALA A 124 17.33 -19.01 10.99
N LEU A 125 16.97 -20.10 10.30
CA LEU A 125 16.96 -20.13 8.84
C LEU A 125 15.86 -19.24 8.26
N GLY A 126 14.65 -19.29 8.81
CA GLY A 126 13.54 -18.41 8.44
C GLY A 126 13.88 -16.93 8.64
N LEU A 127 14.51 -16.59 9.77
CA LEU A 127 14.97 -15.24 10.06
C LEU A 127 15.94 -14.73 8.99
N VAL A 128 16.94 -15.54 8.60
CA VAL A 128 17.90 -15.16 7.55
C VAL A 128 17.23 -14.94 6.20
N ILE A 129 16.30 -15.81 5.82
CA ILE A 129 15.58 -15.72 4.54
C ILE A 129 14.66 -14.49 4.54
N ASN A 130 13.90 -14.25 5.61
CA ASN A 130 12.99 -13.13 5.70
C ASN A 130 13.74 -11.79 5.77
N LEU A 131 14.83 -11.68 6.52
CA LEU A 131 15.68 -10.49 6.52
C LEU A 131 16.35 -10.26 5.16
N GLY A 132 16.81 -11.31 4.50
CA GLY A 132 17.35 -11.23 3.14
C GLY A 132 16.33 -10.74 2.13
N SER A 133 15.12 -11.27 2.17
CA SER A 133 14.00 -10.85 1.33
C SER A 133 13.59 -9.40 1.62
N ALA A 134 13.46 -9.03 2.90
CA ALA A 134 13.17 -7.67 3.33
C ALA A 134 14.23 -6.68 2.85
N TRP A 135 15.51 -7.02 2.95
CA TRP A 135 16.62 -6.19 2.47
C TRP A 135 16.58 -5.96 0.96
N VAL A 136 16.29 -6.99 0.17
CA VAL A 136 16.13 -6.89 -1.30
C VAL A 136 14.94 -6.00 -1.65
N LEU A 137 13.80 -6.17 -0.98
CA LEU A 137 12.60 -5.35 -1.17
C LEU A 137 12.84 -3.88 -0.76
N HIS A 138 13.49 -3.66 0.38
CA HIS A 138 13.80 -2.32 0.89
C HIS A 138 14.68 -1.50 -0.06
N ARG A 139 15.54 -2.15 -0.86
CA ARG A 139 16.38 -1.51 -1.88
C ARG A 139 15.68 -1.27 -3.21
N SER A 140 14.46 -1.72 -3.39
CA SER A 140 13.74 -1.61 -4.67
C SER A 140 13.08 -0.24 -4.86
N ASP A 141 11.95 0.01 -4.23
CA ASP A 141 11.17 1.25 -4.31
C ASP A 141 10.32 1.40 -3.03
N ARG A 142 10.70 2.36 -2.18
CA ARG A 142 10.07 2.54 -0.86
C ARG A 142 8.72 3.26 -0.92
N ASP A 143 8.48 3.99 -1.99
CA ASP A 143 7.26 4.79 -2.14
C ASP A 143 6.11 3.97 -2.72
N ASN A 144 6.42 2.81 -3.28
CA ASN A 144 5.42 1.89 -3.83
C ASN A 144 4.69 1.14 -2.71
N LEU A 145 3.37 1.33 -2.60
CA LEU A 145 2.53 0.72 -1.57
C LEU A 145 2.57 -0.82 -1.59
N ASN A 146 2.64 -1.43 -2.77
CA ASN A 146 2.74 -2.88 -2.91
C ASN A 146 4.07 -3.42 -2.33
N VAL A 147 5.18 -2.71 -2.55
CA VAL A 147 6.49 -3.02 -1.94
C VAL A 147 6.43 -2.84 -0.43
N ARG A 148 5.81 -1.76 0.06
CA ARG A 148 5.61 -1.51 1.50
C ARG A 148 4.81 -2.63 2.16
N GLY A 149 3.74 -3.11 1.50
CA GLY A 149 2.95 -4.23 1.98
C GLY A 149 3.76 -5.53 2.07
N ALA A 150 4.50 -5.88 1.00
CA ALA A 150 5.37 -7.06 0.97
C ALA A 150 6.52 -6.95 1.99
N LEU A 151 7.12 -5.77 2.14
CA LEU A 151 8.17 -5.52 3.14
C LEU A 151 7.63 -5.66 4.57
N ALA A 152 6.46 -5.10 4.86
CA ALA A 152 5.82 -5.24 6.17
C ALA A 152 5.58 -6.71 6.53
N HIS A 153 5.15 -7.53 5.55
CA HIS A 153 4.97 -8.96 5.71
C HIS A 153 6.29 -9.66 6.04
N MET A 154 7.34 -9.45 5.26
CA MET A 154 8.67 -10.06 5.51
C MET A 154 9.28 -9.64 6.86
N LEU A 155 9.07 -8.41 7.29
CA LEU A 155 9.52 -7.95 8.60
C LEU A 155 8.70 -8.56 9.74
N ALA A 156 7.40 -8.78 9.53
CA ALA A 156 6.54 -9.47 10.48
C ALA A 156 7.02 -10.92 10.71
N ASP A 157 7.33 -11.63 9.63
CA ASP A 157 7.83 -13.01 9.68
C ASP A 157 9.21 -13.07 10.33
N ALA A 158 10.10 -12.11 10.02
CA ALA A 158 11.40 -12.00 10.68
C ALA A 158 11.27 -11.74 12.18
N LEU A 159 10.31 -10.88 12.62
CA LEU A 159 10.01 -10.65 14.03
C LEU A 159 9.42 -11.89 14.68
N GLY A 160 8.55 -12.63 14.00
CA GLY A 160 8.01 -13.90 14.45
C GLY A 160 9.11 -14.93 14.70
N SER A 161 10.02 -15.11 13.72
CA SER A 161 11.17 -16.01 13.82
C SER A 161 12.12 -15.62 14.96
N LEU A 162 12.41 -14.30 15.10
CA LEU A 162 13.23 -13.80 16.22
C LEU A 162 12.57 -14.05 17.57
N GLY A 163 11.27 -13.82 17.67
CA GLY A 163 10.49 -14.09 18.88
C GLY A 163 10.50 -15.57 19.26
N ALA A 164 10.35 -16.45 18.28
CA ALA A 164 10.44 -17.90 18.49
C ALA A 164 11.83 -18.32 19.00
N ILE A 165 12.91 -17.76 18.45
CA ILE A 165 14.28 -18.02 18.91
C ILE A 165 14.47 -17.54 20.37
N VAL A 166 14.02 -16.32 20.66
CA VAL A 166 14.17 -15.74 22.01
C VAL A 166 13.32 -16.51 23.03
N SER A 167 12.07 -16.84 22.69
CA SER A 167 11.20 -17.63 23.58
C SER A 167 11.75 -19.04 23.84
N ALA A 168 12.32 -19.67 22.80
CA ALA A 168 13.00 -20.97 22.92
C ALA A 168 14.20 -20.91 23.86
N ALA A 169 15.04 -19.89 23.71
CA ALA A 169 16.21 -19.69 24.56
C ALA A 169 15.81 -19.44 26.04
N LEU A 170 14.76 -18.64 26.27
CA LEU A 170 14.24 -18.36 27.61
C LEU A 170 13.61 -19.58 28.25
N ALA A 171 12.87 -20.40 27.51
CA ALA A 171 12.28 -21.63 27.99
C ALA A 171 13.37 -22.67 28.34
N ALA A 172 14.35 -22.86 27.46
CA ALA A 172 15.44 -23.83 27.67
C ALA A 172 16.42 -23.41 28.78
N GLY A 173 16.77 -22.10 28.86
CA GLY A 173 17.75 -21.62 29.83
C GLY A 173 17.19 -21.31 31.22
N PHE A 174 15.94 -20.84 31.30
CA PHE A 174 15.35 -20.30 32.54
C PHE A 174 14.00 -20.96 32.92
N GLY A 175 13.50 -21.92 32.12
CA GLY A 175 12.19 -22.53 32.35
C GLY A 175 10.99 -21.58 32.18
N LEU A 176 11.19 -20.45 31.47
CA LEU A 176 10.18 -19.41 31.29
C LEU A 176 9.24 -19.72 30.12
N HIS A 177 8.37 -20.73 30.27
CA HIS A 177 7.44 -21.17 29.22
C HIS A 177 6.39 -20.09 28.86
N ALA A 178 6.10 -19.14 29.73
CA ALA A 178 5.22 -18.02 29.46
C ALA A 178 5.85 -16.96 28.50
N ALA A 179 7.15 -17.05 28.22
CA ALA A 179 7.84 -16.13 27.33
C ALA A 179 7.30 -16.20 25.90
N ASP A 180 6.99 -17.38 25.39
CA ASP A 180 6.47 -17.59 24.02
C ASP A 180 5.16 -16.83 23.76
N PRO A 181 4.06 -17.03 24.50
CA PRO A 181 2.84 -16.29 24.28
C PRO A 181 2.99 -14.78 24.55
N LEU A 182 3.80 -14.35 25.53
CA LEU A 182 4.00 -12.92 25.79
C LEU A 182 4.78 -12.21 24.68
N ILE A 183 5.82 -12.84 24.15
CA ILE A 183 6.59 -12.33 23.01
C ILE A 183 5.70 -12.30 21.77
N SER A 184 4.89 -13.32 21.54
CA SER A 184 3.93 -13.37 20.43
C SER A 184 2.91 -12.24 20.50
N LEU A 185 2.36 -11.92 21.69
CA LEU A 185 1.46 -10.77 21.88
C LEU A 185 2.15 -9.45 21.54
N LEU A 186 3.39 -9.25 22.02
CA LEU A 186 4.17 -8.04 21.71
C LEU A 186 4.41 -7.91 20.21
N ILE A 187 4.83 -8.99 19.54
CA ILE A 187 5.10 -9.00 18.10
C ILE A 187 3.81 -8.70 17.33
N CYS A 188 2.69 -9.33 17.65
CA CYS A 188 1.41 -9.04 17.02
C CYS A 188 1.02 -7.56 17.15
N ALA A 189 1.22 -6.96 18.32
CA ALA A 189 0.94 -5.52 18.52
C ALA A 189 1.81 -4.64 17.62
N LEU A 190 3.11 -4.95 17.50
CA LEU A 190 4.04 -4.22 16.62
C LEU A 190 3.66 -4.38 15.14
N ILE A 191 3.31 -5.59 14.71
CA ILE A 191 2.88 -5.88 13.35
C ILE A 191 1.59 -5.11 13.02
N LEU A 192 0.58 -5.16 13.89
CA LEU A 192 -0.68 -4.43 13.69
C LEU A 192 -0.44 -2.92 13.60
N ALA A 193 0.43 -2.37 14.44
CA ALA A 193 0.78 -0.95 14.39
C ALA A 193 1.45 -0.56 13.06
N SER A 194 2.38 -1.38 12.54
CA SER A 194 3.06 -1.12 11.26
C SER A 194 2.12 -1.31 10.06
N THR A 195 1.28 -2.35 10.11
CA THR A 195 0.32 -2.69 9.04
C THR A 195 -0.79 -1.66 8.94
N TRP A 196 -1.17 -1.03 10.06
CA TRP A 196 -2.17 0.04 10.08
C TRP A 196 -1.82 1.19 9.13
N GLY A 197 -0.55 1.57 9.03
CA GLY A 197 -0.08 2.60 8.09
C GLY A 197 -0.37 2.22 6.64
N VAL A 198 -0.04 1.00 6.24
CA VAL A 198 -0.29 0.50 4.87
C VAL A 198 -1.80 0.43 4.59
N LEU A 199 -2.59 -0.07 5.53
CA LEU A 199 -4.05 -0.18 5.41
C LEU A 199 -4.69 1.21 5.24
N ARG A 200 -4.31 2.15 6.10
CA ARG A 200 -4.80 3.54 6.05
C ARG A 200 -4.44 4.22 4.74
N ASP A 201 -3.16 4.15 4.33
CA ASP A 201 -2.69 4.81 3.11
C ASP A 201 -3.37 4.22 1.87
N SER A 202 -3.49 2.89 1.79
CA SER A 202 -4.19 2.21 0.71
C SER A 202 -5.69 2.59 0.66
N THR A 203 -6.35 2.64 1.81
CA THR A 203 -7.76 3.06 1.92
C THR A 203 -7.95 4.50 1.43
N ARG A 204 -7.06 5.41 1.81
CA ARG A 204 -7.11 6.81 1.35
C ARG A 204 -7.01 6.90 -0.18
N VAL A 205 -6.09 6.16 -0.79
CA VAL A 205 -5.94 6.14 -2.25
C VAL A 205 -7.15 5.51 -2.95
N LEU A 206 -7.72 4.44 -2.38
CA LEU A 206 -8.91 3.78 -2.95
C LEU A 206 -10.17 4.64 -2.87
N LEU A 207 -10.25 5.50 -1.86
CA LEU A 207 -11.36 6.43 -1.65
C LEU A 207 -11.10 7.84 -2.25
N ASP A 208 -10.12 7.97 -3.14
CA ASP A 208 -9.78 9.21 -3.84
C ASP A 208 -9.44 10.40 -2.92
N PHE A 209 -8.87 10.14 -1.74
CA PHE A 209 -8.37 11.21 -0.89
C PHE A 209 -7.22 11.95 -1.55
N ALA A 210 -7.13 13.24 -1.27
CA ALA A 210 -5.98 14.06 -1.63
C ALA A 210 -4.68 13.49 -1.03
N PRO A 211 -3.56 13.51 -1.79
CA PRO A 211 -2.26 13.10 -1.29
C PRO A 211 -1.86 13.92 -0.05
N ALA A 212 -1.30 13.24 0.97
CA ALA A 212 -0.96 13.89 2.24
C ALA A 212 0.25 14.84 2.14
N ASP A 213 1.10 14.64 1.16
CA ASP A 213 2.31 15.42 0.85
C ASP A 213 2.02 16.72 0.07
N VAL A 214 0.81 16.83 -0.49
CA VAL A 214 0.37 18.02 -1.24
C VAL A 214 -0.91 18.57 -0.59
N PRO A 215 -0.83 19.48 0.40
CA PRO A 215 -2.00 20.08 1.05
C PRO A 215 -2.85 20.89 0.06
N GLN A 216 -4.18 20.87 0.24
CA GLN A 216 -5.11 21.55 -0.64
C GLN A 216 -4.85 23.07 -0.68
N GLU A 217 -4.54 23.65 0.47
CA GLU A 217 -4.27 25.08 0.60
C GLU A 217 -3.07 25.51 -0.26
N ARG A 218 -2.09 24.61 -0.42
CA ARG A 218 -0.90 24.85 -1.25
C ARG A 218 -1.24 24.82 -2.74
N VAL A 219 -2.06 23.87 -3.17
CA VAL A 219 -2.53 23.80 -4.58
C VAL A 219 -3.39 24.99 -4.94
N GLU A 220 -4.34 25.32 -4.07
CA GLU A 220 -5.25 26.46 -4.25
C GLU A 220 -4.48 27.79 -4.25
N ALA A 221 -3.54 27.97 -3.33
CA ALA A 221 -2.70 29.18 -3.29
C ALA A 221 -1.83 29.32 -4.53
N ALA A 222 -1.25 28.22 -5.06
CA ALA A 222 -0.46 28.24 -6.27
C ALA A 222 -1.29 28.67 -7.49
N LEU A 223 -2.48 28.11 -7.66
CA LEU A 223 -3.36 28.47 -8.79
C LEU A 223 -3.93 29.90 -8.65
N ARG A 224 -4.37 30.31 -7.45
CA ARG A 224 -4.88 31.67 -7.20
C ARG A 224 -3.79 32.75 -7.28
N GLY A 225 -2.55 32.37 -7.03
CA GLY A 225 -1.39 33.27 -7.14
C GLY A 225 -0.97 33.61 -8.57
N LEU A 226 -1.50 32.92 -9.57
CA LEU A 226 -1.20 33.18 -10.97
C LEU A 226 -1.80 34.51 -11.43
N VAL A 227 -1.01 35.33 -12.07
CA VAL A 227 -1.47 36.61 -12.61
C VAL A 227 -2.57 36.38 -13.64
N GLY A 228 -3.72 37.05 -13.45
CA GLY A 228 -4.88 36.91 -14.33
C GLY A 228 -5.84 35.78 -13.97
N VAL A 229 -5.68 35.13 -12.83
CA VAL A 229 -6.70 34.24 -12.24
C VAL A 229 -7.59 35.05 -11.32
N HIS A 230 -8.87 35.16 -11.67
CA HIS A 230 -9.90 35.78 -10.84
C HIS A 230 -10.35 34.87 -9.71
N THR A 231 -10.66 33.60 -10.04
CA THR A 231 -11.06 32.59 -9.04
C THR A 231 -10.72 31.18 -9.52
N VAL A 232 -10.61 30.26 -8.55
CA VAL A 232 -10.43 28.81 -8.75
C VAL A 232 -11.60 28.10 -8.10
N HIS A 233 -12.24 27.19 -8.82
CA HIS A 233 -13.31 26.33 -8.29
C HIS A 233 -13.24 24.93 -8.92
N GLU A 234 -14.07 23.99 -8.48
CA GLU A 234 -14.07 22.57 -8.92
C GLU A 234 -12.67 21.95 -8.82
N LEU A 235 -11.90 22.34 -7.78
CA LEU A 235 -10.56 21.82 -7.55
C LEU A 235 -10.65 20.43 -6.90
N HIS A 236 -10.39 19.41 -7.69
CA HIS A 236 -10.30 18.02 -7.24
C HIS A 236 -8.96 17.44 -7.60
N TYR A 237 -8.35 16.73 -6.67
CA TYR A 237 -7.12 16.02 -6.96
C TYR A 237 -7.00 14.79 -6.07
N TRP A 238 -6.46 13.72 -6.61
CA TRP A 238 -6.36 12.44 -5.93
C TRP A 238 -5.12 11.68 -6.38
N SER A 239 -4.70 10.71 -5.57
CA SER A 239 -3.62 9.80 -5.92
C SER A 239 -4.16 8.53 -6.58
N THR A 240 -3.41 8.00 -7.55
CA THR A 240 -3.62 6.65 -8.08
C THR A 240 -2.64 5.63 -7.48
N GLY A 241 -1.89 6.04 -6.45
CA GLY A 241 -0.80 5.30 -5.85
C GLY A 241 0.57 5.76 -6.34
N SER A 242 0.79 5.87 -7.64
CA SER A 242 2.06 6.30 -8.23
C SER A 242 2.02 7.68 -8.90
N ARG A 243 0.83 8.24 -9.10
CA ARG A 243 0.62 9.53 -9.78
C ARG A 243 -0.49 10.31 -9.11
N THR A 244 -0.32 11.63 -9.07
CA THR A 244 -1.40 12.56 -8.71
C THR A 244 -2.09 13.05 -9.98
N ILE A 245 -3.42 13.05 -9.95
CA ILE A 245 -4.28 13.59 -11.00
C ILE A 245 -5.00 14.80 -10.41
N LEU A 246 -5.16 15.85 -11.19
CA LEU A 246 -5.86 17.07 -10.78
C LEU A 246 -6.83 17.52 -11.85
N THR A 247 -8.02 17.95 -11.41
CA THR A 247 -8.97 18.71 -12.21
C THR A 247 -9.25 20.02 -11.52
N ALA A 248 -9.37 21.11 -12.27
CA ALA A 248 -9.72 22.43 -11.74
C ALA A 248 -10.40 23.30 -12.81
N HIS A 249 -11.20 24.24 -12.36
CA HIS A 249 -11.73 25.32 -13.19
C HIS A 249 -11.07 26.65 -12.78
N LEU A 250 -10.61 27.40 -13.78
CA LEU A 250 -10.01 28.72 -13.61
C LEU A 250 -10.88 29.75 -14.30
N VAL A 251 -11.33 30.76 -13.56
CA VAL A 251 -12.00 31.92 -14.12
C VAL A 251 -10.93 32.99 -14.35
N PRO A 252 -10.67 33.43 -15.60
CA PRO A 252 -9.69 34.47 -15.88
C PRO A 252 -10.22 35.86 -15.56
N ASP A 253 -9.31 36.80 -15.31
CA ASP A 253 -9.61 38.22 -15.35
C ASP A 253 -9.94 38.66 -16.79
N PRO A 254 -10.75 39.74 -16.96
CA PRO A 254 -11.09 40.24 -18.27
C PRO A 254 -9.83 40.59 -19.10
N GLY A 255 -9.79 40.08 -20.34
CA GLY A 255 -8.69 40.36 -21.28
C GLY A 255 -7.46 39.43 -21.18
N VAL A 256 -7.49 38.43 -20.29
CA VAL A 256 -6.45 37.40 -20.20
C VAL A 256 -6.69 36.34 -21.28
N ASP A 257 -5.60 35.95 -21.99
CA ASP A 257 -5.66 34.86 -22.96
C ASP A 257 -5.80 33.51 -22.22
N PRO A 258 -6.88 32.74 -22.48
CA PRO A 258 -7.09 31.42 -21.86
C PRO A 258 -5.96 30.44 -22.12
N SER A 259 -5.35 30.48 -23.30
CA SER A 259 -4.27 29.53 -23.67
C SER A 259 -2.98 29.82 -22.92
N ASP A 260 -2.64 31.09 -22.72
CA ASP A 260 -1.49 31.50 -21.92
C ASP A 260 -1.70 31.19 -20.43
N LEU A 261 -2.91 31.43 -19.91
CA LEU A 261 -3.26 31.11 -18.53
C LEU A 261 -3.17 29.61 -18.28
N LEU A 262 -3.69 28.77 -19.18
CA LEU A 262 -3.60 27.32 -19.10
C LEU A 262 -2.16 26.84 -19.04
N ALA A 263 -1.30 27.36 -19.95
CA ALA A 263 0.11 26.97 -19.99
C ALA A 263 0.86 27.32 -18.70
N ARG A 264 0.57 28.49 -18.12
CA ARG A 264 1.17 28.91 -16.83
C ARG A 264 0.67 28.05 -15.67
N ALA A 265 -0.62 27.70 -15.63
CA ALA A 265 -1.18 26.84 -14.61
C ALA A 265 -0.60 25.41 -14.65
N GLU A 266 -0.47 24.83 -15.86
CA GLU A 266 0.17 23.53 -16.03
C GLU A 266 1.65 23.55 -15.64
N HIS A 267 2.37 24.62 -15.94
CA HIS A 267 3.78 24.78 -15.55
C HIS A 267 3.91 24.85 -14.02
N GLU A 268 3.10 25.69 -13.36
CA GLU A 268 3.10 25.84 -11.90
C GLU A 268 2.84 24.51 -11.19
N LEU A 269 1.79 23.78 -11.62
CA LEU A 269 1.42 22.49 -11.02
C LEU A 269 2.50 21.42 -11.23
N ARG A 270 3.13 21.40 -12.41
CA ARG A 270 4.17 20.42 -12.75
C ARG A 270 5.48 20.68 -12.01
N ASP A 271 5.99 21.91 -12.09
CA ASP A 271 7.36 22.22 -11.71
C ASP A 271 7.49 22.54 -10.20
N HIS A 272 6.42 23.08 -9.59
CA HIS A 272 6.43 23.43 -8.16
C HIS A 272 5.69 22.44 -7.25
N LEU A 273 4.71 21.70 -7.80
CA LEU A 273 3.93 20.75 -7.03
C LEU A 273 4.06 19.30 -7.48
N GLY A 274 4.80 19.03 -8.58
CA GLY A 274 5.02 17.68 -9.09
C GLY A 274 3.76 17.00 -9.65
N ILE A 275 2.71 17.78 -9.97
CA ILE A 275 1.45 17.26 -10.51
C ILE A 275 1.53 17.28 -12.03
N HIS A 276 1.82 16.11 -12.63
CA HIS A 276 2.07 15.98 -14.07
C HIS A 276 0.82 15.66 -14.89
N HIS A 277 -0.28 15.25 -14.29
CA HIS A 277 -1.51 14.90 -14.99
C HIS A 277 -2.64 15.81 -14.53
N THR A 278 -2.91 16.84 -15.33
CA THR A 278 -3.87 17.89 -15.03
C THR A 278 -4.93 17.97 -16.14
N THR A 279 -6.14 18.30 -15.75
CA THR A 279 -7.24 18.69 -16.64
C THR A 279 -7.77 20.01 -16.13
N ILE A 280 -7.41 21.10 -16.78
CA ILE A 280 -7.82 22.44 -16.37
C ILE A 280 -8.79 22.99 -17.41
N GLN A 281 -9.95 23.38 -16.95
CA GLN A 281 -10.90 24.13 -17.75
C GLN A 281 -10.72 25.61 -17.44
N VAL A 282 -10.58 26.42 -18.48
CA VAL A 282 -10.61 27.88 -18.35
C VAL A 282 -12.02 28.34 -18.71
N ASP A 283 -12.73 28.85 -17.72
CA ASP A 283 -14.10 29.29 -17.85
C ASP A 283 -14.19 30.71 -18.51
N PRO A 284 -15.38 31.15 -18.93
CA PRO A 284 -15.58 32.53 -19.34
C PRO A 284 -15.15 33.52 -18.27
N PRO A 285 -14.74 34.75 -18.64
CA PRO A 285 -14.35 35.78 -17.68
C PRO A 285 -15.41 36.05 -16.61
N ALA A 286 -14.97 36.60 -15.47
CA ALA A 286 -15.84 36.90 -14.33
C ALA A 286 -17.07 37.67 -14.73
N GLY A 287 -18.27 37.17 -14.38
CA GLY A 287 -19.59 37.71 -14.75
C GLY A 287 -20.37 36.86 -15.76
N GLU A 288 -19.71 35.95 -16.49
CA GLU A 288 -20.34 35.07 -17.47
C GLU A 288 -20.39 33.59 -17.00
N CYS A 289 -19.65 33.23 -15.91
CA CYS A 289 -19.61 31.88 -15.38
C CYS A 289 -20.90 31.60 -14.56
N SER A 290 -21.67 30.58 -14.98
CA SER A 290 -22.92 30.17 -14.34
C SER A 290 -22.76 29.11 -13.25
N GLN A 291 -21.56 28.56 -13.07
CA GLN A 291 -21.29 27.47 -12.11
C GLN A 291 -20.48 27.99 -10.92
N ALA A 292 -21.13 28.55 -9.93
CA ALA A 292 -20.48 29.09 -8.73
C ALA A 292 -20.19 28.04 -7.64
N ALA A 293 -20.70 26.82 -7.77
CA ALA A 293 -20.50 25.74 -6.78
C ALA A 293 -20.46 24.36 -7.44
N CYS A 294 -19.67 23.44 -6.89
CA CYS A 294 -19.62 22.04 -7.33
C CYS A 294 -20.95 21.34 -7.00
N PRO A 295 -21.75 20.90 -7.98
CA PRO A 295 -23.05 20.27 -7.73
C PRO A 295 -22.95 18.93 -6.99
N LEU A 296 -21.75 18.32 -6.94
CA LEU A 296 -21.52 17.04 -6.24
C LEU A 296 -21.47 17.19 -4.70
N PHE A 297 -21.26 18.41 -4.18
CA PHE A 297 -21.03 18.65 -2.75
C PHE A 297 -21.94 19.74 -2.16
N THR A 298 -22.96 20.16 -2.89
CA THR A 298 -24.04 21.01 -2.33
C THR A 298 -25.07 20.10 -1.68
N ASP A 299 -25.50 20.42 -0.43
CA ASP A 299 -26.60 19.74 0.29
C ASP A 299 -27.97 19.88 -0.39
N GLU A 300 -28.05 20.60 -1.48
CA GLU A 300 -29.25 20.67 -2.31
C GLU A 300 -29.31 19.48 -3.25
N ALA A 301 -30.27 18.59 -3.00
CA ALA A 301 -30.63 17.54 -3.94
C ALA A 301 -30.87 18.16 -5.34
N PRO A 302 -30.32 17.56 -6.43
CA PRO A 302 -30.45 18.10 -7.77
C PRO A 302 -31.95 18.29 -8.08
N ASN A 303 -32.34 19.54 -8.35
CA ASN A 303 -33.71 19.88 -8.70
C ASN A 303 -34.05 19.15 -10.02
N PRO A 304 -34.94 18.14 -10.01
CA PRO A 304 -35.23 17.34 -11.22
C PRO A 304 -35.90 18.14 -12.33
N HIS A 305 -36.22 19.41 -12.11
CA HIS A 305 -36.93 20.31 -13.03
C HIS A 305 -36.02 21.36 -13.69
N ALA A 306 -34.70 21.37 -13.45
CA ALA A 306 -33.81 22.40 -14.00
C ALA A 306 -33.50 22.24 -15.52
N HIS A 307 -33.90 21.16 -16.17
CA HIS A 307 -33.51 20.82 -17.55
C HIS A 307 -34.52 21.25 -18.64
N HIS A 308 -35.53 22.05 -18.35
CA HIS A 308 -36.48 22.49 -19.37
C HIS A 308 -36.60 24.01 -19.45
N ARG A 309 -35.55 24.71 -19.88
CA ARG A 309 -35.67 26.02 -20.54
C ARG A 309 -34.52 26.18 -21.54
N HIS A 310 -34.67 25.58 -22.73
CA HIS A 310 -34.02 26.05 -23.94
C HIS A 310 -35.15 26.60 -24.84
N HIS A 311 -35.12 27.90 -25.04
CA HIS A 311 -35.74 28.57 -26.18
C HIS A 311 -34.69 28.85 -27.22
#